data_24595019474be11c64ab9f41fa1b7876
#
_entry.id   24595019474be11c64ab9f41fa1b7876
#
_cell.length_a   1.000
_cell.length_b   1.000
_cell.length_c   1.000
_cell.angle_alpha   90.00
_cell.angle_beta   90.00
_cell.angle_gamma   90.00
#
_symmetry.space_group_name_H-M   'P 1'
#
loop_
_entity.id
_entity.type
_entity.pdbx_description
1 polymer ?
#
loop_
_entity_poly.entity_id
_entity_poly.type
_entity_poly.pdbx_seq_one_letter_code
_entity_poly.pdbx_strand_id
1 'polypeptide(L)'
;DVTYGLGRFWDAWSPDILLASDLDPVKSPCGLSVDFTDLPFADDELDVVVFDPPYRFAGTAKLSSDAGYGIGAYMPTAERMDMIFAGVAEAARVTRPGGKVLTKCQDQVVSGKVVFQTLEIAEFAAFHRLDLIDMLHVASYRPQPAGTTQWHARRDYSTLLVFEKMKGTS
;
A
#
# COMPACT_ATOMS: atom_id res chain seq x y z
N ASP A 1 7.34 1.74 -8.92
CA ASP A 1 6.97 0.94 -7.75
C ASP A 1 7.89 1.31 -6.60
N VAL A 2 7.33 1.82 -5.52
CA VAL A 2 8.09 2.32 -4.36
C VAL A 2 8.16 1.32 -3.19
N THR A 3 7.63 0.11 -3.41
CA THR A 3 7.56 -0.99 -2.44
C THR A 3 7.80 -2.33 -3.13
N TYR A 4 8.83 -2.41 -3.96
CA TYR A 4 9.04 -3.48 -4.92
C TYR A 4 9.09 -4.88 -4.30
N GLY A 5 9.69 -5.06 -3.14
CA GLY A 5 9.79 -6.32 -2.44
C GLY A 5 10.46 -7.41 -3.27
N LEU A 6 9.70 -8.46 -3.60
CA LEU A 6 10.13 -9.56 -4.47
C LEU A 6 9.64 -9.39 -5.92
N GLY A 7 9.12 -8.23 -6.29
CA GLY A 7 8.62 -7.94 -7.64
C GLY A 7 7.31 -8.65 -8.03
N ARG A 8 6.64 -9.31 -7.08
CA ARG A 8 5.45 -10.14 -7.38
C ARG A 8 4.25 -9.36 -7.94
N PHE A 9 4.22 -8.06 -7.75
CA PHE A 9 3.20 -7.20 -8.35
C PHE A 9 3.28 -7.25 -9.88
N TRP A 10 4.47 -7.56 -10.44
CA TRP A 10 4.80 -7.53 -11.85
C TRP A 10 4.96 -8.92 -12.49
N ASP A 11 4.64 -10.01 -11.78
CA ASP A 11 4.81 -11.39 -12.26
C ASP A 11 4.04 -11.67 -13.56
N ALA A 12 2.86 -11.07 -13.73
CA ALA A 12 2.01 -11.31 -14.90
C ALA A 12 2.26 -10.32 -16.03
N TRP A 13 2.70 -9.12 -15.73
CA TRP A 13 2.96 -8.04 -16.68
C TRP A 13 3.79 -6.94 -16.03
N SER A 14 4.67 -6.31 -16.79
CA SER A 14 5.40 -5.11 -16.37
C SER A 14 5.40 -4.07 -17.48
N PRO A 15 5.47 -2.76 -17.17
CA PRO A 15 5.58 -1.72 -18.17
C PRO A 15 6.96 -1.72 -18.84
N ASP A 16 7.08 -1.08 -20.00
CA ASP A 16 8.37 -0.92 -20.70
C ASP A 16 9.40 -0.14 -19.87
N ILE A 17 8.91 0.82 -19.06
CA ILE A 17 9.74 1.60 -18.13
C ILE A 17 9.19 1.40 -16.72
N LEU A 18 9.97 0.74 -15.88
CA LEU A 18 9.67 0.53 -14.47
C LEU A 18 10.83 1.05 -13.61
N LEU A 19 10.58 2.12 -12.87
CA LEU A 19 11.45 2.54 -11.77
C LEU A 19 10.98 1.80 -10.52
N ALA A 20 11.84 0.98 -9.94
CA ALA A 20 11.50 0.17 -8.79
C ALA A 20 12.49 0.37 -7.64
N SER A 21 11.97 0.54 -6.43
CA SER A 21 12.75 0.76 -5.22
C SER A 21 12.13 0.05 -4.03
N ASP A 22 12.93 -0.15 -3.00
CA ASP A 22 12.54 -0.75 -1.72
C ASP A 22 13.39 -0.16 -0.60
N LEU A 23 12.90 -0.18 0.62
CA LEU A 23 13.67 0.20 1.81
C LEU A 23 14.85 -0.74 2.03
N ASP A 24 14.68 -2.04 1.71
CA ASP A 24 15.75 -3.03 1.72
C ASP A 24 16.56 -2.94 0.41
N PRO A 25 17.83 -2.49 0.44
CA PRO A 25 18.62 -2.32 -0.78
C PRO A 25 18.88 -3.63 -1.52
N VAL A 26 18.74 -4.79 -0.86
CA VAL A 26 18.86 -6.11 -1.50
C VAL A 26 17.66 -6.40 -2.39
N LYS A 27 16.49 -5.87 -2.04
CA LYS A 27 15.24 -6.02 -2.81
C LYS A 27 15.03 -4.89 -3.81
N SER A 28 15.74 -3.79 -3.63
CA SER A 28 15.65 -2.63 -4.52
C SER A 28 16.43 -2.91 -5.80
N PRO A 29 15.78 -2.94 -6.99
CA PRO A 29 16.48 -3.16 -8.26
C PRO A 29 17.55 -2.12 -8.58
N CYS A 30 17.43 -0.91 -8.02
CA CYS A 30 18.47 0.12 -8.14
C CYS A 30 19.61 -0.05 -7.12
N GLY A 31 19.51 -1.00 -6.19
CA GLY A 31 20.53 -1.25 -5.16
C GLY A 31 20.63 -0.19 -4.06
N LEU A 32 19.70 0.78 -4.03
CA LEU A 32 19.64 1.84 -3.04
C LEU A 32 18.48 1.60 -2.07
N SER A 33 18.70 1.92 -0.79
CA SER A 33 17.61 2.00 0.19
C SER A 33 16.81 3.26 -0.09
N VAL A 34 15.52 3.11 -0.37
CA VAL A 34 14.60 4.22 -0.62
C VAL A 34 13.39 4.08 0.30
N ASP A 35 13.18 5.09 1.14
CA ASP A 35 12.00 5.18 1.98
C ASP A 35 10.84 5.74 1.15
N PHE A 36 9.71 5.03 1.12
CA PHE A 36 8.53 5.47 0.38
C PHE A 36 7.85 6.71 0.99
N THR A 37 8.25 7.14 2.19
CA THR A 37 7.79 8.38 2.82
C THR A 37 8.66 9.59 2.46
N ASP A 38 9.78 9.36 1.76
CA ASP A 38 10.72 10.41 1.30
C ASP A 38 11.38 9.97 -0.02
N LEU A 39 10.63 10.09 -1.11
CA LEU A 39 11.03 9.62 -2.43
C LEU A 39 11.99 10.60 -3.11
N PRO A 40 13.05 10.13 -3.76
CA PRO A 40 14.06 10.96 -4.41
C PRO A 40 13.59 11.50 -5.79
N PHE A 41 12.34 11.95 -5.87
CA PHE A 41 11.72 12.52 -7.06
C PHE A 41 11.19 13.93 -6.77
N ALA A 42 11.19 14.79 -7.78
CA ALA A 42 10.56 16.10 -7.69
C ALA A 42 9.03 16.00 -7.61
N ASP A 43 8.38 17.09 -7.22
CA ASP A 43 6.92 17.19 -7.29
C ASP A 43 6.47 17.02 -8.74
N ASP A 44 5.36 16.31 -8.94
CA ASP A 44 4.71 16.17 -10.24
C ASP A 44 5.56 15.47 -11.33
N GLU A 45 6.54 14.65 -10.94
CA GLU A 45 7.51 14.05 -11.88
C GLU A 45 7.00 12.74 -12.51
N LEU A 46 6.28 11.90 -11.77
CA LEU A 46 5.96 10.54 -12.19
C LEU A 46 4.56 10.43 -12.82
N ASP A 47 4.43 9.59 -13.85
CA ASP A 47 3.14 9.27 -14.50
C ASP A 47 2.27 8.38 -13.62
N VAL A 48 2.88 7.36 -13.00
CA VAL A 48 2.20 6.34 -12.19
C VAL A 48 3.08 5.96 -11.01
N VAL A 49 2.49 5.92 -9.83
CA VAL A 49 3.12 5.37 -8.62
C VAL A 49 2.35 4.14 -8.15
N VAL A 50 3.06 3.03 -7.93
CA VAL A 50 2.53 1.82 -7.30
C VAL A 50 3.06 1.72 -5.89
N PHE A 51 2.14 1.57 -4.93
CA PHE A 51 2.41 1.53 -3.50
C PHE A 51 1.71 0.31 -2.88
N ASP A 52 2.48 -0.76 -2.56
CA ASP A 52 2.03 -1.97 -1.86
C ASP A 52 2.65 -2.04 -0.45
N PRO A 53 2.21 -1.17 0.48
CA PRO A 53 2.81 -1.06 1.82
C PRO A 53 2.56 -2.32 2.66
N PRO A 54 3.21 -2.46 3.82
CA PRO A 54 2.90 -3.50 4.80
C PRO A 54 1.56 -3.25 5.50
N TYR A 55 0.46 -3.38 4.76
CA TYR A 55 -0.91 -3.03 5.18
C TYR A 55 -1.53 -4.00 6.19
N ARG A 56 -0.93 -5.17 6.47
CA ARG A 56 -1.50 -6.15 7.39
C ARG A 56 -1.26 -5.73 8.83
N PHE A 57 -2.33 -5.74 9.63
CA PHE A 57 -2.21 -5.53 11.07
C PHE A 57 -1.81 -6.82 11.78
N ALA A 58 -0.81 -6.72 12.63
CA ALA A 58 -0.43 -7.78 13.54
C ALA A 58 -1.20 -7.59 14.84
N GLY A 59 -2.06 -8.44 15.27
CA GLY A 59 -2.66 -8.34 16.60
C GLY A 59 -1.60 -8.01 17.67
N THR A 60 -1.24 -8.96 18.53
CA THR A 60 -0.15 -8.81 19.52
C THR A 60 1.14 -9.52 19.11
N ALA A 61 1.16 -10.20 17.96
CA ALA A 61 2.29 -10.99 17.49
C ALA A 61 2.93 -10.33 16.24
N LYS A 62 4.25 -10.45 16.14
CA LYS A 62 4.98 -10.07 14.93
C LYS A 62 4.48 -10.92 13.75
N LEU A 63 4.11 -10.28 12.65
CA LEU A 63 3.78 -10.97 11.42
C LEU A 63 5.04 -11.46 10.72
N SER A 64 5.02 -12.70 10.22
CA SER A 64 6.12 -13.23 9.41
C SER A 64 6.37 -12.40 8.14
N SER A 65 5.32 -11.74 7.61
CA SER A 65 5.41 -10.84 6.47
C SER A 65 6.15 -9.53 6.79
N ASP A 66 6.16 -9.09 8.05
CA ASP A 66 6.74 -7.80 8.44
C ASP A 66 8.27 -7.76 8.20
N ALA A 67 8.95 -8.89 8.38
CA ALA A 67 10.37 -8.99 8.06
C ALA A 67 10.66 -8.69 6.57
N GLY A 68 9.72 -9.02 5.70
CA GLY A 68 9.80 -8.70 4.27
C GLY A 68 9.77 -7.20 3.96
N TYR A 69 9.22 -6.40 4.86
CA TYR A 69 9.14 -4.93 4.75
C TYR A 69 10.11 -4.20 5.68
N GLY A 70 11.11 -4.90 6.22
CA GLY A 70 12.09 -4.29 7.15
C GLY A 70 11.52 -3.99 8.55
N ILE A 71 10.29 -4.38 8.86
CA ILE A 71 9.66 -4.17 10.16
C ILE A 71 10.18 -5.21 11.15
N GLY A 72 11.13 -4.80 11.99
CA GLY A 72 11.83 -5.67 12.93
C GLY A 72 11.03 -6.06 14.17
N ALA A 73 10.03 -5.27 14.56
CA ALA A 73 9.25 -5.41 15.79
C ALA A 73 7.75 -5.31 15.54
N TYR A 74 6.95 -5.51 16.60
CA TYR A 74 5.52 -5.21 16.56
C TYR A 74 5.29 -3.71 16.29
N MET A 75 4.41 -3.41 15.34
CA MET A 75 3.99 -2.06 15.02
C MET A 75 2.49 -1.91 15.34
N PRO A 76 2.10 -0.97 16.22
CA PRO A 76 0.69 -0.68 16.50
C PRO A 76 -0.11 -0.32 15.25
N THR A 77 -1.41 -0.61 15.27
CA THR A 77 -2.31 -0.32 14.12
C THR A 77 -2.27 1.16 13.73
N ALA A 78 -2.32 2.08 14.69
CA ALA A 78 -2.29 3.52 14.43
C ALA A 78 -0.96 3.93 13.75
N GLU A 79 0.17 3.51 14.30
CA GLU A 79 1.49 3.80 13.74
C GLU A 79 1.64 3.26 12.29
N ARG A 80 1.08 2.06 12.04
CA ARG A 80 1.08 1.49 10.68
C ARG A 80 0.20 2.29 9.72
N MET A 81 -0.95 2.77 10.18
CA MET A 81 -1.80 3.66 9.36
C MET A 81 -1.12 4.99 9.09
N ASP A 82 -0.46 5.60 10.09
CA ASP A 82 0.29 6.85 9.90
C ASP A 82 1.41 6.70 8.86
N MET A 83 2.12 5.57 8.90
CA MET A 83 3.14 5.24 7.90
C MET A 83 2.53 5.08 6.49
N ILE A 84 1.37 4.42 6.37
CA ILE A 84 0.66 4.26 5.09
C ILE A 84 0.20 5.63 4.57
N PHE A 85 -0.35 6.48 5.43
CA PHE A 85 -0.77 7.84 5.07
C PHE A 85 0.40 8.70 4.60
N ALA A 86 1.54 8.63 5.28
CA ALA A 86 2.75 9.32 4.82
C ALA A 86 3.17 8.87 3.42
N GLY A 87 3.14 7.56 3.14
CA GLY A 87 3.43 7.03 1.82
C GLY A 87 2.41 7.45 0.75
N VAL A 88 1.12 7.53 1.08
CA VAL A 88 0.09 8.04 0.16
C VAL A 88 0.31 9.53 -0.14
N ALA A 89 0.64 10.34 0.87
CA ALA A 89 0.94 11.76 0.69
C ALA A 89 2.16 11.96 -0.22
N GLU A 90 3.20 11.17 -0.01
CA GLU A 90 4.42 11.23 -0.81
C GLU A 90 4.20 10.74 -2.24
N ALA A 91 3.45 9.65 -2.42
CA ALA A 91 3.02 9.19 -3.74
C ALA A 91 2.21 10.27 -4.47
N ALA A 92 1.33 10.97 -3.76
CA ALA A 92 0.59 12.10 -4.33
C ALA A 92 1.52 13.27 -4.73
N ARG A 93 2.53 13.59 -3.92
CA ARG A 93 3.49 14.66 -4.20
C ARG A 93 4.21 14.42 -5.52
N VAL A 94 4.79 13.23 -5.69
CA VAL A 94 5.64 12.91 -6.85
C VAL A 94 4.84 12.59 -8.11
N THR A 95 3.56 12.27 -8.02
CA THR A 95 2.70 11.96 -9.17
C THR A 95 2.25 13.26 -9.83
N ARG A 96 2.39 13.36 -11.16
CA ARG A 96 1.94 14.54 -11.92
C ARG A 96 0.41 14.68 -11.96
N PRO A 97 -0.15 15.87 -12.18
CA PRO A 97 -1.58 16.06 -12.41
C PRO A 97 -2.09 15.20 -13.59
N GLY A 98 -3.17 14.46 -13.36
CA GLY A 98 -3.71 13.44 -14.27
C GLY A 98 -2.96 12.11 -14.28
N GLY A 99 -1.87 11.99 -13.51
CA GLY A 99 -1.18 10.73 -13.22
C GLY A 99 -1.98 9.84 -12.27
N LYS A 100 -1.51 8.62 -12.05
CA LYS A 100 -2.21 7.62 -11.24
C LYS A 100 -1.40 7.20 -10.02
N VAL A 101 -2.09 6.98 -8.90
CA VAL A 101 -1.54 6.30 -7.72
C VAL A 101 -2.33 5.03 -7.48
N LEU A 102 -1.63 3.90 -7.42
CA LEU A 102 -2.21 2.58 -7.16
C LEU A 102 -1.78 2.16 -5.76
N THR A 103 -2.70 2.13 -4.81
CA THR A 103 -2.40 1.77 -3.42
C THR A 103 -3.08 0.47 -3.03
N LYS A 104 -2.31 -0.52 -2.62
CA LYS A 104 -2.85 -1.78 -2.14
C LYS A 104 -3.09 -1.75 -0.64
N CYS A 105 -4.24 -2.28 -0.22
CA CYS A 105 -4.66 -2.34 1.17
C CYS A 105 -5.56 -3.54 1.44
N GLN A 106 -5.96 -3.72 2.68
CA GLN A 106 -6.94 -4.74 3.07
C GLN A 106 -7.73 -4.29 4.30
N ASP A 107 -9.05 -4.35 4.21
CA ASP A 107 -9.89 -4.22 5.39
C ASP A 107 -9.69 -5.40 6.32
N GLN A 108 -9.57 -5.14 7.61
CA GLN A 108 -9.20 -6.18 8.58
C GLN A 108 -10.02 -6.08 9.86
N VAL A 109 -10.08 -7.20 10.59
CA VAL A 109 -10.63 -7.22 11.95
C VAL A 109 -9.49 -7.11 12.94
N VAL A 110 -9.51 -6.05 13.73
CA VAL A 110 -8.53 -5.78 14.79
C VAL A 110 -9.26 -5.66 16.11
N SER A 111 -8.89 -6.49 17.10
CA SER A 111 -9.51 -6.49 18.43
C SER A 111 -11.04 -6.54 18.40
N GLY A 112 -11.61 -7.36 17.50
CA GLY A 112 -13.06 -7.56 17.37
C GLY A 112 -13.80 -6.42 16.65
N LYS A 113 -13.08 -5.46 16.06
CA LYS A 113 -13.67 -4.37 15.27
C LYS A 113 -13.12 -4.42 13.84
N VAL A 114 -13.97 -4.04 12.88
CA VAL A 114 -13.53 -3.88 11.49
C VAL A 114 -12.84 -2.54 11.35
N VAL A 115 -11.62 -2.58 10.81
CA VAL A 115 -10.89 -1.40 10.34
C VAL A 115 -11.00 -1.39 8.81
N PHE A 116 -11.59 -0.34 8.28
CA PHE A 116 -11.79 -0.16 6.85
C PHE A 116 -10.65 0.68 6.27
N GLN A 117 -9.49 0.04 6.04
CA GLN A 117 -8.35 0.73 5.41
C GLN A 117 -8.72 1.36 4.08
N THR A 118 -9.61 0.70 3.31
CA THR A 118 -10.07 1.22 2.01
C THR A 118 -10.70 2.60 2.15
N LEU A 119 -11.55 2.80 3.16
CA LEU A 119 -12.22 4.08 3.40
C LEU A 119 -11.28 5.12 3.99
N GLU A 120 -10.48 4.74 4.98
CA GLU A 120 -9.53 5.65 5.64
C GLU A 120 -8.47 6.17 4.66
N ILE A 121 -7.94 5.29 3.80
CA ILE A 121 -6.97 5.69 2.77
C ILE A 121 -7.64 6.58 1.70
N ALA A 122 -8.86 6.24 1.27
CA ALA A 122 -9.56 7.04 0.26
C ALA A 122 -9.90 8.45 0.79
N GLU A 123 -10.35 8.56 2.03
CA GLU A 123 -10.59 9.85 2.68
C GLU A 123 -9.31 10.67 2.80
N PHE A 124 -8.22 10.06 3.28
CA PHE A 124 -6.93 10.73 3.40
C PHE A 124 -6.39 11.19 2.04
N ALA A 125 -6.48 10.33 1.02
CA ALA A 125 -6.02 10.61 -0.34
C ALA A 125 -6.72 11.83 -0.96
N ALA A 126 -8.02 12.02 -0.66
CA ALA A 126 -8.78 13.17 -1.15
C ALA A 126 -8.21 14.50 -0.64
N PHE A 127 -7.69 14.59 0.59
CA PHE A 127 -6.99 15.78 1.09
C PHE A 127 -5.69 16.09 0.35
N HIS A 128 -5.11 15.06 -0.30
CA HIS A 128 -3.91 15.16 -1.14
C HIS A 128 -4.22 15.26 -2.63
N ARG A 129 -5.45 15.65 -2.98
CA ARG A 129 -5.91 15.85 -4.36
C ARG A 129 -5.86 14.58 -5.22
N LEU A 130 -6.08 13.42 -4.60
CA LEU A 130 -6.22 12.14 -5.28
C LEU A 130 -7.70 11.75 -5.30
N ASP A 131 -8.30 11.70 -6.49
CA ASP A 131 -9.65 11.20 -6.69
C ASP A 131 -9.64 9.68 -6.83
N LEU A 132 -10.43 8.98 -6.02
CA LEU A 132 -10.63 7.54 -6.19
C LEU A 132 -11.48 7.29 -7.44
N ILE A 133 -10.87 6.68 -8.46
CA ILE A 133 -11.53 6.43 -9.75
C ILE A 133 -11.89 4.96 -9.96
N ASP A 134 -11.25 4.04 -9.24
CA ASP A 134 -11.56 2.60 -9.33
C ASP A 134 -11.09 1.86 -8.07
N MET A 135 -11.69 0.67 -7.84
CA MET A 135 -11.38 -0.21 -6.73
C MET A 135 -11.41 -1.67 -7.18
N LEU A 136 -10.26 -2.32 -7.24
CA LEU A 136 -10.10 -3.68 -7.72
C LEU A 136 -9.89 -4.62 -6.53
N HIS A 137 -10.72 -5.67 -6.41
CA HIS A 137 -10.57 -6.67 -5.37
C HIS A 137 -9.82 -7.89 -5.90
N VAL A 138 -8.75 -8.26 -5.21
CA VAL A 138 -7.94 -9.45 -5.50
C VAL A 138 -8.31 -10.52 -4.48
N ALA A 139 -9.14 -11.48 -4.89
CA ALA A 139 -9.58 -12.57 -4.03
C ALA A 139 -8.42 -13.55 -3.76
N SER A 140 -8.34 -14.04 -2.53
CA SER A 140 -7.42 -15.10 -2.13
C SER A 140 -8.20 -16.21 -1.41
N TYR A 141 -7.87 -17.45 -1.68
CA TYR A 141 -8.45 -18.58 -0.94
C TYR A 141 -7.63 -18.85 0.31
N ARG A 142 -8.26 -18.73 1.48
CA ARG A 142 -7.66 -19.11 2.76
C ARG A 142 -8.64 -19.99 3.52
N PRO A 143 -8.37 -21.30 3.66
CA PRO A 143 -9.25 -22.19 4.41
C PRO A 143 -9.36 -21.73 5.86
N GLN A 144 -10.54 -21.92 6.46
CA GLN A 144 -10.75 -21.61 7.87
C GLN A 144 -9.93 -22.60 8.71
N PRO A 145 -9.17 -22.10 9.72
CA PRO A 145 -8.51 -22.99 10.66
C PRO A 145 -9.52 -23.87 11.39
N ALA A 146 -9.25 -25.16 11.50
CA ALA A 146 -10.11 -26.09 12.23
C ALA A 146 -10.22 -25.70 13.72
N GLY A 147 -11.41 -25.85 14.29
CA GLY A 147 -11.65 -25.62 15.72
C GLY A 147 -11.74 -24.17 16.16
N THR A 148 -11.76 -23.20 15.24
CA THR A 148 -11.92 -21.78 15.57
C THR A 148 -13.36 -21.30 15.35
N THR A 149 -13.89 -20.54 16.31
CA THR A 149 -15.19 -19.84 16.14
C THR A 149 -14.95 -18.53 15.41
N GLN A 150 -15.65 -18.34 14.31
CA GLN A 150 -15.58 -17.13 13.52
C GLN A 150 -16.71 -16.17 13.93
N TRP A 151 -16.36 -15.00 14.45
CA TRP A 151 -17.28 -13.97 14.88
C TRP A 151 -17.53 -12.89 13.82
N HIS A 152 -16.62 -12.74 12.85
CA HIS A 152 -16.68 -11.76 11.79
C HIS A 152 -16.52 -12.42 10.42
N ALA A 153 -17.13 -11.87 9.40
CA ALA A 153 -16.89 -12.31 8.03
C ALA A 153 -15.40 -12.19 7.69
N ARG A 154 -14.85 -13.26 7.09
CA ARG A 154 -13.44 -13.25 6.63
C ARG A 154 -13.30 -12.31 5.44
N ARG A 155 -12.17 -11.65 5.40
CA ARG A 155 -11.76 -10.81 4.29
C ARG A 155 -10.62 -11.49 3.56
N ASP A 156 -11.00 -12.43 2.68
CA ASP A 156 -10.05 -13.22 1.88
C ASP A 156 -9.74 -12.50 0.55
N TYR A 157 -9.58 -11.17 0.61
CA TYR A 157 -9.22 -10.34 -0.52
C TYR A 157 -8.32 -9.19 -0.05
N SER A 158 -7.50 -8.70 -0.95
CA SER A 158 -6.89 -7.37 -0.84
C SER A 158 -7.55 -6.44 -1.87
N THR A 159 -7.41 -5.15 -1.66
CA THR A 159 -7.99 -4.14 -2.53
C THR A 159 -6.87 -3.28 -3.11
N LEU A 160 -6.90 -3.06 -4.41
CA LEU A 160 -6.10 -2.06 -5.10
C LEU A 160 -7.00 -0.84 -5.33
N LEU A 161 -6.70 0.24 -4.64
CA LEU A 161 -7.32 1.55 -4.85
C LEU A 161 -6.58 2.25 -5.99
N VAL A 162 -7.32 2.70 -6.99
CA VAL A 162 -6.78 3.44 -8.13
C VAL A 162 -7.21 4.88 -8.03
N PHE A 163 -6.24 5.76 -7.84
CA PHE A 163 -6.47 7.20 -7.77
C PHE A 163 -5.96 7.91 -9.02
N GLU A 164 -6.60 9.03 -9.35
CA GLU A 164 -6.08 10.01 -10.30
C GLU A 164 -5.74 11.31 -9.56
N LYS A 165 -4.55 11.86 -9.79
CA LYS A 165 -4.21 13.16 -9.25
C LYS A 165 -4.97 14.26 -9.99
N MET A 166 -5.73 15.06 -9.23
CA MET A 166 -6.55 16.15 -9.78
C MET A 166 -5.69 17.15 -10.55
N LYS A 167 -6.18 17.56 -11.71
CA LYS A 167 -5.57 18.67 -12.47
C LYS A 167 -5.77 19.97 -11.70
N GLY A 168 -4.81 20.88 -11.78
CA GLY A 168 -4.98 22.22 -11.26
C GLY A 168 -6.19 22.88 -11.90
N THR A 169 -7.02 23.57 -11.12
CA THR A 169 -7.99 24.50 -11.70
C THR A 169 -7.21 25.64 -12.35
N SER A 170 -7.36 25.74 -13.66
CA SER A 170 -6.83 26.88 -14.46
C SER A 170 -7.47 28.16 -14.03
#